data_c628f3010fec7d074fc59f96720041c3
#
_entry.id   c628f3010fec7d074fc59f96720041c3
#
_cell.length_a   1.000
_cell.length_b   1.000
_cell.length_c   1.000
_cell.angle_alpha   90.00
_cell.angle_beta   90.00
_cell.angle_gamma   90.00
#
_symmetry.space_group_name_H-M   'P 1'
#
loop_
_entity.id
_entity.type
_entity.pdbx_description
1 polymer ?
#
loop_
_entity_poly.entity_id
_entity_poly.type
_entity_poly.pdbx_seq_one_letter_code
_entity_poly.pdbx_strand_id
1 'polypeptide(L)'
;MEVRYVTDRHDTLCAKYRQEYRDNPDYLYCGVADMDLAPPEPVLEAMKRRLDHGVFGYTELPDGYEKLVSDWMRERYHCEVKQEWVLFSPRINMALNMAVDTFTEPGDSIIVNTPAYPALTGAVEKWGRNLKESPLILKNGRFTIDFDGLERLADQKTRAYILCNPHNPTGRVWTDEELSGVTAFCKRHNLLLLSDDIHGDFVWPGHVYKPLLTMYHNPEQEKVIVFNSLTKTLNIPGLIFSSVILPNPEMRRAMEETIDRWGLHNPNVFAADILKPAYRECGEWVDRMRAQVYENIKTAQEFINRELPWLDAYVPDGTYLMWIGYGRTGLSEEDMRRLLEEKGHLIPLMGTHFKEAGRGWFRLNMGTSGEQVNKILERLALCWT
;
A
#
# COMPACT_ATOMS: atom_id res chain seq x y z
N MET A 1 2.64 22.87 -8.72
CA MET A 1 1.86 22.06 -9.72
C MET A 1 0.42 21.88 -9.25
N GLU A 2 -0.54 21.96 -10.15
CA GLU A 2 -1.97 21.76 -9.85
C GLU A 2 -2.27 20.28 -9.62
N VAL A 3 -3.21 19.99 -8.68
CA VAL A 3 -3.76 18.65 -8.47
C VAL A 3 -5.12 18.59 -9.15
N ARG A 4 -5.19 17.87 -10.26
CA ARG A 4 -6.40 17.75 -11.09
C ARG A 4 -7.18 16.49 -10.76
N TYR A 5 -8.46 16.63 -10.41
CA TYR A 5 -9.36 15.52 -10.16
C TYR A 5 -9.97 14.96 -11.45
N VAL A 6 -10.11 13.64 -11.51
CA VAL A 6 -10.77 12.88 -12.59
C VAL A 6 -11.68 11.85 -11.91
N THR A 7 -12.86 12.29 -11.49
CA THR A 7 -13.79 11.48 -10.71
C THR A 7 -14.65 10.55 -11.60
N ASP A 8 -14.92 10.96 -12.83
CA ASP A 8 -15.60 10.11 -13.81
C ASP A 8 -14.58 9.31 -14.64
N ARG A 9 -14.65 7.98 -14.51
CA ARG A 9 -13.83 7.01 -15.22
C ARG A 9 -14.63 5.85 -15.80
N HIS A 10 -15.96 6.04 -15.98
CA HIS A 10 -16.85 4.99 -16.45
C HIS A 10 -16.51 4.47 -17.84
N ASP A 11 -16.07 5.34 -18.74
CA ASP A 11 -15.67 4.99 -20.12
C ASP A 11 -14.27 4.34 -20.21
N THR A 12 -13.68 4.01 -19.06
CA THR A 12 -12.38 3.34 -19.00
C THR A 12 -12.51 1.90 -18.53
N LEU A 13 -11.50 1.06 -18.79
CA LEU A 13 -11.41 -0.29 -18.24
C LEU A 13 -10.89 -0.28 -16.78
N CYS A 14 -11.25 0.74 -16.02
CA CYS A 14 -10.80 0.91 -14.64
C CYS A 14 -11.35 -0.21 -13.74
N ALA A 15 -10.47 -0.84 -12.97
CA ALA A 15 -10.84 -1.90 -12.03
C ALA A 15 -11.79 -1.42 -10.91
N LYS A 16 -11.87 -0.11 -10.67
CA LYS A 16 -12.80 0.49 -9.73
C LYS A 16 -14.26 0.25 -10.15
N TYR A 17 -14.53 0.28 -11.44
CA TYR A 17 -15.85 0.05 -12.01
C TYR A 17 -15.94 -1.36 -12.58
N ARG A 18 -16.22 -2.35 -11.75
CA ARG A 18 -16.40 -3.74 -12.14
C ARG A 18 -17.63 -3.89 -13.03
N GLN A 19 -17.65 -4.91 -13.90
CA GLN A 19 -18.67 -5.09 -14.92
C GLN A 19 -20.09 -5.16 -14.34
N GLU A 20 -20.27 -5.78 -13.18
CA GLU A 20 -21.56 -5.93 -12.47
C GLU A 20 -22.20 -4.61 -12.04
N TYR A 21 -21.37 -3.55 -11.88
CA TYR A 21 -21.83 -2.22 -11.45
C TYR A 21 -21.63 -1.14 -12.52
N ARG A 22 -20.95 -1.47 -13.62
CA ARG A 22 -20.58 -0.50 -14.66
C ARG A 22 -21.78 0.16 -15.31
N ASP A 23 -22.93 -0.56 -15.37
CA ASP A 23 -24.15 -0.12 -16.00
C ASP A 23 -25.06 0.69 -15.05
N ASN A 24 -24.63 0.88 -13.79
CA ASN A 24 -25.40 1.67 -12.82
C ASN A 24 -24.59 2.88 -12.32
N PRO A 25 -24.80 4.08 -12.94
CA PRO A 25 -24.06 5.30 -12.60
C PRO A 25 -24.38 5.85 -11.19
N ASP A 26 -25.42 5.32 -10.54
CA ASP A 26 -25.82 5.77 -9.20
C ASP A 26 -24.91 5.24 -8.09
N TYR A 27 -24.09 4.20 -8.36
CA TYR A 27 -23.18 3.67 -7.36
C TYR A 27 -21.87 4.46 -7.25
N LEU A 28 -21.45 4.72 -6.01
CA LEU A 28 -20.16 5.33 -5.68
C LEU A 28 -19.14 4.26 -5.26
N TYR A 29 -18.11 4.10 -6.07
CA TYR A 29 -17.05 3.13 -5.84
C TYR A 29 -15.96 3.75 -4.97
N CYS A 30 -15.90 3.35 -3.72
CA CYS A 30 -15.01 3.92 -2.72
C CYS A 30 -14.09 2.88 -2.03
N GLY A 31 -13.96 1.67 -2.61
CA GLY A 31 -13.19 0.57 -2.01
C GLY A 31 -11.78 0.39 -2.59
N VAL A 32 -11.61 0.50 -3.91
CA VAL A 32 -10.33 0.25 -4.59
C VAL A 32 -9.30 1.32 -4.24
N ALA A 33 -8.06 0.89 -3.98
CA ALA A 33 -6.96 1.78 -3.56
C ALA A 33 -6.21 2.38 -4.77
N ASP A 34 -6.91 3.12 -5.61
CA ASP A 34 -6.38 4.10 -6.55
C ASP A 34 -7.13 5.43 -6.36
N MET A 35 -6.51 6.54 -6.67
CA MET A 35 -7.11 7.85 -6.45
C MET A 35 -7.84 8.35 -7.71
N ASP A 36 -8.79 9.28 -7.53
CA ASP A 36 -9.46 9.96 -8.65
C ASP A 36 -8.70 11.25 -9.02
N LEU A 37 -7.40 11.10 -9.22
CA LEU A 37 -6.46 12.17 -9.54
C LEU A 37 -5.73 11.84 -10.84
N ALA A 38 -5.59 12.85 -11.72
CA ALA A 38 -4.65 12.74 -12.81
C ALA A 38 -3.21 12.71 -12.26
N PRO A 39 -2.30 11.95 -12.87
CA PRO A 39 -0.88 12.05 -12.54
C PRO A 39 -0.34 13.47 -12.74
N PRO A 40 0.78 13.84 -12.08
CA PRO A 40 1.42 15.13 -12.27
C PRO A 40 1.85 15.36 -13.72
N GLU A 41 1.81 16.64 -14.15
CA GLU A 41 2.07 17.01 -15.54
C GLU A 41 3.39 16.49 -16.11
N PRO A 42 4.55 16.50 -15.40
CA PRO A 42 5.79 15.94 -15.92
C PRO A 42 5.69 14.46 -16.32
N VAL A 43 4.87 13.67 -15.61
CA VAL A 43 4.58 12.28 -15.95
C VAL A 43 3.75 12.18 -17.22
N LEU A 44 2.66 12.97 -17.30
CA LEU A 44 1.78 13.00 -18.48
C LEU A 44 2.53 13.45 -19.75
N GLU A 45 3.37 14.48 -19.65
CA GLU A 45 4.18 14.97 -20.75
C GLU A 45 5.21 13.93 -21.23
N ALA A 46 5.84 13.19 -20.32
CA ALA A 46 6.76 12.11 -20.69
C ALA A 46 6.04 11.01 -21.47
N MET A 47 4.85 10.61 -21.02
CA MET A 47 4.02 9.63 -21.72
C MET A 47 3.60 10.14 -23.10
N LYS A 48 3.18 11.42 -23.19
CA LYS A 48 2.78 12.06 -24.44
C LYS A 48 3.92 12.08 -25.44
N ARG A 49 5.13 12.49 -25.04
CA ARG A 49 6.32 12.45 -25.90
C ARG A 49 6.57 11.06 -26.47
N ARG A 50 6.40 10.01 -25.69
CA ARG A 50 6.55 8.61 -26.17
C ARG A 50 5.45 8.24 -27.16
N LEU A 51 4.22 8.66 -26.88
CA LEU A 51 3.08 8.41 -27.78
C LEU A 51 3.29 9.12 -29.12
N ASP A 52 3.71 10.39 -29.09
CA ASP A 52 4.00 11.19 -30.30
C ASP A 52 5.17 10.60 -31.11
N HIS A 53 6.16 9.98 -30.44
CA HIS A 53 7.25 9.26 -31.11
C HIS A 53 6.77 7.99 -31.85
N GLY A 54 5.75 7.30 -31.33
CA GLY A 54 5.03 6.21 -32.00
C GLY A 54 5.76 4.86 -32.06
N VAL A 55 6.96 4.69 -31.48
CA VAL A 55 7.68 3.41 -31.43
C VAL A 55 7.69 2.86 -30.02
N PHE A 56 7.16 1.65 -29.83
CA PHE A 56 7.01 0.95 -28.56
C PHE A 56 7.83 -0.34 -28.55
N GLY A 57 9.16 -0.19 -28.76
CA GLY A 57 10.10 -1.30 -28.76
C GLY A 57 10.50 -1.75 -27.35
N TYR A 58 11.50 -2.63 -27.29
CA TYR A 58 12.12 -3.01 -26.02
C TYR A 58 12.74 -1.79 -25.35
N THR A 59 12.62 -1.72 -24.04
CA THR A 59 13.13 -0.60 -23.24
C THR A 59 14.03 -1.13 -22.12
N GLU A 60 14.91 -0.25 -21.67
CA GLU A 60 15.76 -0.46 -20.52
C GLU A 60 15.46 0.60 -19.46
N LEU A 61 15.96 0.35 -18.25
CA LEU A 61 15.90 1.36 -17.20
C LEU A 61 16.70 2.60 -17.60
N PRO A 62 16.25 3.81 -17.26
CA PRO A 62 17.03 5.00 -17.56
C PRO A 62 18.34 4.99 -16.75
N ASP A 63 19.42 5.48 -17.34
CA ASP A 63 20.71 5.64 -16.65
C ASP A 63 20.53 6.34 -15.31
N GLY A 64 21.07 5.73 -14.26
CA GLY A 64 21.01 6.24 -12.90
C GLY A 64 19.64 6.02 -12.22
N TYR A 65 18.87 5.03 -12.65
CA TYR A 65 17.61 4.64 -11.97
C TYR A 65 17.81 4.41 -10.48
N GLU A 66 18.86 3.68 -10.11
CA GLU A 66 19.20 3.36 -8.70
C GLU A 66 19.46 4.64 -7.90
N LYS A 67 20.10 5.62 -8.54
CA LYS A 67 20.32 6.94 -7.94
C LYS A 67 19.03 7.71 -7.73
N LEU A 68 18.05 7.62 -8.64
CA LEU A 68 16.75 8.25 -8.46
C LEU A 68 16.04 7.72 -7.22
N VAL A 69 16.05 6.41 -7.03
CA VAL A 69 15.47 5.77 -5.85
C VAL A 69 16.23 6.18 -4.57
N SER A 70 17.56 6.10 -4.60
CA SER A 70 18.40 6.48 -3.44
C SER A 70 18.20 7.94 -3.04
N ASP A 71 18.15 8.87 -4.03
CA ASP A 71 17.89 10.29 -3.78
C ASP A 71 16.51 10.51 -3.14
N TRP A 72 15.46 9.85 -3.66
CA TRP A 72 14.11 9.93 -3.08
C TRP A 72 14.07 9.45 -1.64
N MET A 73 14.67 8.30 -1.35
CA MET A 73 14.74 7.73 0.01
C MET A 73 15.46 8.68 0.97
N ARG A 74 16.57 9.30 0.54
CA ARG A 74 17.31 10.26 1.34
C ARG A 74 16.53 11.56 1.55
N GLU A 75 15.96 12.13 0.49
CA GLU A 75 15.33 13.46 0.51
C GLU A 75 13.96 13.44 1.21
N ARG A 76 13.18 12.38 0.99
CA ARG A 76 11.83 12.28 1.54
C ARG A 76 11.76 11.62 2.91
N TYR A 77 12.65 10.66 3.17
CA TYR A 77 12.55 9.81 4.36
C TYR A 77 13.81 9.81 5.22
N HIS A 78 14.82 10.62 4.86
CA HIS A 78 16.11 10.68 5.56
C HIS A 78 16.76 9.29 5.74
N CYS A 79 16.59 8.42 4.74
CA CYS A 79 17.11 7.07 4.72
C CYS A 79 18.20 6.95 3.66
N GLU A 80 19.43 6.67 4.10
CA GLU A 80 20.56 6.42 3.21
C GLU A 80 20.42 5.03 2.57
N VAL A 81 20.32 5.00 1.25
CA VAL A 81 20.25 3.79 0.45
C VAL A 81 21.38 3.84 -0.57
N LYS A 82 22.27 2.83 -0.57
CA LYS A 82 23.29 2.72 -1.61
C LYS A 82 22.66 2.32 -2.94
N GLN A 83 23.16 2.86 -4.05
CA GLN A 83 22.62 2.56 -5.37
C GLN A 83 22.67 1.06 -5.68
N GLU A 84 23.73 0.38 -5.29
CA GLU A 84 23.90 -1.06 -5.45
C GLU A 84 22.89 -1.92 -4.69
N TRP A 85 22.14 -1.36 -3.73
CA TRP A 85 21.08 -2.09 -3.02
C TRP A 85 19.75 -2.12 -3.78
N VAL A 86 19.63 -1.31 -4.84
CA VAL A 86 18.36 -1.09 -5.55
C VAL A 86 18.27 -2.01 -6.76
N LEU A 87 17.22 -2.83 -6.79
CA LEU A 87 16.83 -3.64 -7.94
C LEU A 87 15.49 -3.17 -8.47
N PHE A 88 15.27 -3.31 -9.76
CA PHE A 88 13.98 -3.06 -10.39
C PHE A 88 13.09 -4.30 -10.29
N SER A 89 11.78 -4.08 -10.13
CA SER A 89 10.74 -5.07 -10.36
C SER A 89 9.49 -4.39 -10.92
N PRO A 90 8.72 -5.03 -11.82
CA PRO A 90 7.51 -4.43 -12.37
C PRO A 90 6.46 -4.07 -11.31
N ARG A 91 6.33 -4.86 -10.25
CA ARG A 91 5.33 -4.64 -9.18
C ARG A 91 5.86 -5.13 -7.84
N ILE A 92 5.51 -4.45 -6.75
CA ILE A 92 5.81 -4.92 -5.39
C ILE A 92 5.24 -6.33 -5.16
N ASN A 93 3.99 -6.59 -5.60
CA ASN A 93 3.41 -7.92 -5.47
C ASN A 93 4.24 -9.01 -6.18
N MET A 94 4.79 -8.72 -7.35
CA MET A 94 5.71 -9.65 -8.03
C MET A 94 7.01 -9.81 -7.27
N ALA A 95 7.62 -8.71 -6.82
CA ALA A 95 8.84 -8.72 -6.02
C ALA A 95 8.68 -9.52 -4.72
N LEU A 96 7.54 -9.33 -4.04
CA LEU A 96 7.22 -10.09 -2.82
C LEU A 96 7.08 -11.58 -3.09
N ASN A 97 6.38 -11.96 -4.18
CA ASN A 97 6.26 -13.37 -4.57
C ASN A 97 7.62 -13.98 -4.92
N MET A 98 8.48 -13.26 -5.64
CA MET A 98 9.85 -13.69 -5.94
C MET A 98 10.69 -13.83 -4.66
N ALA A 99 10.57 -12.90 -3.71
CA ALA A 99 11.29 -12.99 -2.44
C ALA A 99 10.84 -14.20 -1.60
N VAL A 100 9.53 -14.48 -1.55
CA VAL A 100 9.00 -15.68 -0.88
C VAL A 100 9.53 -16.96 -1.55
N ASP A 101 9.51 -17.03 -2.87
CA ASP A 101 10.02 -18.18 -3.63
C ASP A 101 11.53 -18.37 -3.44
N THR A 102 12.31 -17.28 -3.50
CA THR A 102 13.78 -17.33 -3.44
C THR A 102 14.32 -17.69 -2.04
N PHE A 103 13.68 -17.20 -0.97
CA PHE A 103 14.26 -17.24 0.38
C PHE A 103 13.53 -18.16 1.36
N THR A 104 12.50 -18.87 0.91
CA THR A 104 11.77 -19.86 1.73
C THR A 104 11.46 -21.10 0.92
N GLU A 105 11.05 -22.17 1.59
CA GLU A 105 10.69 -23.44 0.96
C GLU A 105 9.21 -23.77 1.18
N PRO A 106 8.58 -24.59 0.28
CA PRO A 106 7.25 -25.12 0.55
C PRO A 106 7.17 -25.81 1.91
N GLY A 107 6.13 -25.46 2.69
CA GLY A 107 5.96 -25.96 4.06
C GLY A 107 6.60 -25.08 5.16
N ASP A 108 7.44 -24.13 4.80
CA ASP A 108 7.86 -23.05 5.73
C ASP A 108 6.67 -22.19 6.14
N SER A 109 6.81 -21.52 7.27
CA SER A 109 5.79 -20.61 7.78
C SER A 109 6.22 -19.15 7.66
N ILE A 110 5.28 -18.27 7.30
CA ILE A 110 5.49 -16.84 7.19
C ILE A 110 4.43 -16.11 8.02
N ILE A 111 4.88 -15.19 8.88
CA ILE A 111 3.99 -14.38 9.71
C ILE A 111 3.56 -13.14 8.94
N VAL A 112 2.27 -12.79 9.02
CA VAL A 112 1.69 -11.56 8.47
C VAL A 112 0.74 -10.96 9.50
N ASN A 113 0.84 -9.65 9.77
CA ASN A 113 -0.17 -8.97 10.59
C ASN A 113 -1.51 -8.91 9.86
N THR A 114 -2.59 -9.24 10.55
CA THR A 114 -3.96 -9.14 10.02
C THR A 114 -4.80 -8.16 10.86
N PRO A 115 -5.78 -7.42 10.25
CA PRO A 115 -6.20 -7.50 8.85
C PRO A 115 -5.08 -7.11 7.89
N ALA A 116 -4.98 -7.73 6.72
CA ALA A 116 -3.88 -7.54 5.79
C ALA A 116 -4.35 -7.34 4.34
N TYR A 117 -3.60 -6.55 3.58
CA TYR A 117 -3.82 -6.48 2.13
C TYR A 117 -3.67 -7.88 1.51
N PRO A 118 -4.66 -8.35 0.72
CA PRO A 118 -4.71 -9.76 0.27
C PRO A 118 -3.49 -10.24 -0.52
N ALA A 119 -2.75 -9.33 -1.17
CA ALA A 119 -1.55 -9.73 -1.88
C ALA A 119 -0.42 -10.20 -0.95
N LEU A 120 -0.37 -9.70 0.30
CA LEU A 120 0.64 -10.09 1.28
C LEU A 120 0.41 -11.54 1.75
N THR A 121 -0.82 -11.87 2.13
CA THR A 121 -1.19 -13.23 2.53
C THR A 121 -1.20 -14.19 1.35
N GLY A 122 -1.66 -13.72 0.18
CA GLY A 122 -1.66 -14.50 -1.06
C GLY A 122 -0.27 -14.87 -1.55
N ALA A 123 0.76 -14.05 -1.31
CA ALA A 123 2.14 -14.39 -1.62
C ALA A 123 2.64 -15.58 -0.78
N VAL A 124 2.12 -15.76 0.44
CA VAL A 124 2.44 -16.89 1.30
C VAL A 124 1.74 -18.17 0.80
N GLU A 125 0.41 -18.08 0.64
CA GLU A 125 -0.46 -19.23 0.36
C GLU A 125 -0.22 -19.82 -1.03
N LYS A 126 -0.03 -18.98 -2.06
CA LYS A 126 0.16 -19.40 -3.46
C LYS A 126 1.44 -20.20 -3.68
N TRP A 127 2.45 -20.01 -2.84
CA TRP A 127 3.73 -20.69 -2.92
C TRP A 127 3.83 -21.91 -2.00
N GLY A 128 2.71 -22.34 -1.42
CA GLY A 128 2.68 -23.52 -0.52
C GLY A 128 3.37 -23.29 0.81
N ARG A 129 3.51 -22.02 1.23
CA ARG A 129 3.98 -21.67 2.58
C ARG A 129 2.79 -21.58 3.53
N ASN A 130 3.02 -21.81 4.80
CA ASN A 130 1.99 -21.76 5.84
C ASN A 130 1.84 -20.32 6.33
N LEU A 131 0.66 -19.73 6.11
CA LEU A 131 0.34 -18.41 6.65
C LEU A 131 0.14 -18.50 8.18
N LYS A 132 0.91 -17.71 8.93
CA LYS A 132 0.70 -17.47 10.35
C LYS A 132 0.13 -16.06 10.53
N GLU A 133 -1.17 -15.99 10.74
CA GLU A 133 -1.86 -14.72 10.99
C GLU A 133 -1.53 -14.20 12.40
N SER A 134 -1.04 -12.96 12.47
CA SER A 134 -0.82 -12.21 13.71
C SER A 134 -1.84 -11.08 13.80
N PRO A 135 -3.01 -11.29 14.44
CA PRO A 135 -4.03 -10.26 14.54
C PRO A 135 -3.50 -9.03 15.30
N LEU A 136 -3.70 -7.86 14.71
CA LEU A 136 -3.46 -6.58 15.39
C LEU A 136 -4.48 -6.38 16.51
N ILE A 137 -4.04 -5.77 17.61
CA ILE A 137 -4.89 -5.48 18.76
C ILE A 137 -5.33 -4.03 18.71
N LEU A 138 -6.65 -3.80 18.81
CA LEU A 138 -7.20 -2.45 18.96
C LEU A 138 -7.12 -1.99 20.42
N LYS A 139 -6.26 -1.00 20.70
CA LYS A 139 -6.12 -0.38 22.03
C LYS A 139 -6.36 1.12 21.93
N ASN A 140 -7.34 1.64 22.67
CA ASN A 140 -7.66 3.08 22.71
C ASN A 140 -7.84 3.69 21.30
N GLY A 141 -8.55 2.98 20.41
CA GLY A 141 -8.80 3.41 19.03
C GLY A 141 -7.61 3.27 18.07
N ARG A 142 -6.53 2.63 18.49
CA ARG A 142 -5.32 2.44 17.70
C ARG A 142 -4.94 0.97 17.58
N PHE A 143 -4.72 0.49 16.36
CA PHE A 143 -4.22 -0.86 16.12
C PHE A 143 -2.74 -0.96 16.51
N THR A 144 -2.34 -1.99 17.22
CA THR A 144 -0.97 -2.23 17.68
C THR A 144 -0.55 -3.67 17.40
N ILE A 145 0.74 -3.91 17.26
CA ILE A 145 1.30 -5.25 17.10
C ILE A 145 1.24 -5.98 18.45
N ASP A 146 0.76 -7.22 18.45
CA ASP A 146 0.79 -8.13 19.62
C ASP A 146 2.14 -8.87 19.66
N PHE A 147 3.13 -8.27 20.31
CA PHE A 147 4.45 -8.88 20.43
C PHE A 147 4.46 -10.19 21.20
N ASP A 148 3.62 -10.33 22.24
CA ASP A 148 3.47 -11.59 22.96
C ASP A 148 2.83 -12.66 22.07
N GLY A 149 1.87 -12.27 21.24
CA GLY A 149 1.28 -13.11 20.21
C GLY A 149 2.30 -13.56 19.16
N LEU A 150 3.17 -12.64 18.69
CA LEU A 150 4.25 -12.95 17.76
C LEU A 150 5.21 -14.01 18.33
N GLU A 151 5.62 -13.88 19.60
CA GLU A 151 6.49 -14.86 20.25
C GLU A 151 5.85 -16.26 20.32
N ARG A 152 4.54 -16.33 20.55
CA ARG A 152 3.80 -17.60 20.56
C ARG A 152 3.64 -18.21 19.16
N LEU A 153 3.59 -17.37 18.12
CA LEU A 153 3.44 -17.83 16.73
C LEU A 153 4.74 -18.38 16.12
N ALA A 154 5.89 -17.83 16.53
CA ALA A 154 7.17 -18.23 15.98
C ALA A 154 7.53 -19.66 16.39
N ASP A 155 7.93 -20.47 15.43
CA ASP A 155 8.41 -21.84 15.65
C ASP A 155 9.59 -22.17 14.72
N GLN A 156 10.05 -23.41 14.76
CA GLN A 156 11.20 -23.89 13.96
C GLN A 156 10.95 -23.86 12.44
N LYS A 157 9.69 -23.75 12.00
CA LYS A 157 9.33 -23.63 10.57
C LYS A 157 9.15 -22.19 10.13
N THR A 158 9.13 -21.25 11.04
CA THR A 158 8.96 -19.83 10.71
C THR A 158 10.23 -19.30 10.06
N ARG A 159 10.13 -18.72 8.86
CA ARG A 159 11.25 -18.22 8.06
C ARG A 159 11.19 -16.74 7.77
N ALA A 160 10.00 -16.18 7.69
CA ALA A 160 9.86 -14.78 7.34
C ALA A 160 8.71 -14.10 8.09
N TYR A 161 8.79 -12.78 8.12
CA TYR A 161 7.74 -11.89 8.58
C TYR A 161 7.49 -10.83 7.50
N ILE A 162 6.23 -10.64 7.12
CA ILE A 162 5.82 -9.60 6.17
C ILE A 162 5.17 -8.46 6.94
N LEU A 163 5.79 -7.28 6.86
CA LEU A 163 5.30 -6.02 7.41
C LEU A 163 4.75 -5.15 6.28
N CYS A 164 3.68 -4.37 6.54
CA CYS A 164 3.22 -3.30 5.69
C CYS A 164 3.39 -1.97 6.44
N ASN A 165 4.09 -1.00 5.86
CA ASN A 165 4.42 0.26 6.53
C ASN A 165 4.42 1.45 5.57
N PRO A 166 3.47 2.40 5.61
CA PRO A 166 2.24 2.42 6.42
C PRO A 166 1.29 1.26 6.16
N HIS A 167 0.55 0.86 7.17
CA HIS A 167 -0.24 -0.37 7.16
C HIS A 167 -1.60 -0.20 6.46
N ASN A 168 -1.88 -1.06 5.51
CA ASN A 168 -3.18 -1.19 4.84
C ASN A 168 -3.88 -2.49 5.29
N PRO A 169 -5.09 -2.44 5.89
CA PRO A 169 -6.07 -1.38 5.79
C PRO A 169 -6.13 -0.38 6.96
N THR A 170 -5.44 -0.60 8.07
CA THR A 170 -5.68 0.15 9.33
C THR A 170 -5.15 1.58 9.32
N GLY A 171 -4.33 1.95 8.32
CA GLY A 171 -3.72 3.27 8.22
C GLY A 171 -2.65 3.57 9.26
N ARG A 172 -2.13 2.53 9.97
CA ARG A 172 -1.06 2.73 10.95
C ARG A 172 0.26 3.09 10.29
N VAL A 173 0.95 4.06 10.87
CA VAL A 173 2.39 4.30 10.70
C VAL A 173 3.07 3.79 11.96
N TRP A 174 3.94 2.79 11.82
CA TRP A 174 4.58 2.16 12.97
C TRP A 174 5.58 3.09 13.65
N THR A 175 5.56 3.14 14.97
CA THR A 175 6.49 3.94 15.77
C THR A 175 7.89 3.32 15.78
N ASP A 176 8.87 4.08 16.24
CA ASP A 176 10.25 3.59 16.41
C ASP A 176 10.31 2.38 17.34
N GLU A 177 9.50 2.39 18.39
CA GLU A 177 9.41 1.28 19.35
C GLU A 177 8.80 0.03 18.69
N GLU A 178 7.73 0.20 17.88
CA GLU A 178 7.12 -0.90 17.16
C GLU A 178 8.07 -1.46 16.10
N LEU A 179 8.74 -0.62 15.30
CA LEU A 179 9.71 -1.06 14.30
C LEU A 179 10.93 -1.73 14.95
N SER A 180 11.44 -1.18 16.06
CA SER A 180 12.54 -1.78 16.84
C SER A 180 12.11 -3.13 17.43
N GLY A 181 10.87 -3.24 17.91
CA GLY A 181 10.30 -4.51 18.40
C GLY A 181 10.25 -5.57 17.29
N VAL A 182 9.77 -5.20 16.09
CA VAL A 182 9.70 -6.11 14.92
C VAL A 182 11.09 -6.56 14.50
N THR A 183 12.05 -5.63 14.36
CA THR A 183 13.42 -5.98 13.95
C THR A 183 14.12 -6.86 15.00
N ALA A 184 13.95 -6.56 16.29
CA ALA A 184 14.48 -7.39 17.37
C ALA A 184 13.85 -8.80 17.39
N PHE A 185 12.53 -8.91 17.17
CA PHE A 185 11.85 -10.18 17.05
C PHE A 185 12.41 -11.00 15.86
N CYS A 186 12.49 -10.41 14.67
CA CYS A 186 13.03 -11.09 13.50
C CYS A 186 14.48 -11.55 13.71
N LYS A 187 15.29 -10.72 14.37
CA LYS A 187 16.68 -11.07 14.69
C LYS A 187 16.79 -12.25 15.66
N ARG A 188 15.98 -12.26 16.74
CA ARG A 188 15.98 -13.37 17.71
C ARG A 188 15.60 -14.71 17.07
N HIS A 189 14.65 -14.69 16.16
CA HIS A 189 14.14 -15.89 15.47
C HIS A 189 14.82 -16.16 14.12
N ASN A 190 15.85 -15.36 13.76
CA ASN A 190 16.58 -15.47 12.49
C ASN A 190 15.66 -15.41 11.25
N LEU A 191 14.62 -14.58 11.28
CA LEU A 191 13.62 -14.44 10.23
C LEU A 191 14.07 -13.43 9.16
N LEU A 192 13.67 -13.68 7.92
CA LEU A 192 13.68 -12.69 6.86
C LEU A 192 12.55 -11.68 7.10
N LEU A 193 12.85 -10.39 7.09
CA LEU A 193 11.88 -9.31 7.24
C LEU A 193 11.62 -8.67 5.87
N LEU A 194 10.38 -8.78 5.40
CA LEU A 194 9.89 -8.24 4.14
C LEU A 194 8.98 -7.05 4.44
N SER A 195 9.31 -5.83 3.99
CA SER A 195 8.52 -4.63 4.24
C SER A 195 7.92 -4.07 2.96
N ASP A 196 6.59 -4.01 2.90
CA ASP A 196 5.84 -3.34 1.83
C ASP A 196 5.60 -1.88 2.22
N ASP A 197 6.42 -0.99 1.64
CA ASP A 197 6.46 0.43 1.97
C ASP A 197 5.79 1.30 0.89
N ILE A 198 4.87 0.74 0.10
CA ILE A 198 4.23 1.44 -1.04
C ILE A 198 3.44 2.69 -0.63
N HIS A 199 3.04 2.79 0.63
CA HIS A 199 2.30 3.94 1.18
C HIS A 199 3.20 4.96 1.89
N GLY A 200 4.53 4.86 1.83
CA GLY A 200 5.48 5.69 2.57
C GLY A 200 5.29 7.20 2.42
N ASP A 201 4.81 7.67 1.27
CA ASP A 201 4.52 9.10 1.04
C ASP A 201 3.19 9.58 1.67
N PHE A 202 2.32 8.68 2.08
CA PHE A 202 1.02 9.02 2.67
C PHE A 202 1.09 8.96 4.19
N VAL A 203 1.65 10.00 4.80
CA VAL A 203 1.75 10.14 6.26
C VAL A 203 1.23 11.50 6.66
N TRP A 204 0.41 11.56 7.70
CA TRP A 204 -0.31 12.75 8.11
C TRP A 204 0.37 13.51 9.24
N PRO A 205 0.04 14.79 9.46
CA PRO A 205 0.66 15.60 10.51
C PRO A 205 0.64 14.94 11.88
N GLY A 206 1.76 14.97 12.59
CA GLY A 206 1.95 14.31 13.89
C GLY A 206 2.55 12.91 13.81
N HIS A 207 2.71 12.37 12.60
CA HIS A 207 3.32 11.06 12.36
C HIS A 207 4.52 11.18 11.41
N VAL A 208 5.46 10.25 11.53
CA VAL A 208 6.66 10.17 10.68
C VAL A 208 6.82 8.74 10.19
N TYR A 209 6.77 8.55 8.86
CA TYR A 209 7.16 7.29 8.28
C TYR A 209 8.68 7.14 8.35
N LYS A 210 9.12 5.99 8.80
CA LYS A 210 10.52 5.58 8.78
C LYS A 210 10.67 4.30 7.99
N PRO A 211 11.48 4.30 6.92
CA PRO A 211 11.85 3.07 6.24
C PRO A 211 12.51 2.10 7.23
N LEU A 212 12.16 0.83 7.14
CA LEU A 212 12.65 -0.19 8.07
C LEU A 212 14.18 -0.26 8.12
N LEU A 213 14.85 0.09 7.02
CA LEU A 213 16.33 0.14 6.95
C LEU A 213 16.97 1.07 7.97
N THR A 214 16.25 2.12 8.41
CA THR A 214 16.76 3.06 9.42
C THR A 214 16.88 2.45 10.82
N MET A 215 16.29 1.27 11.03
CA MET A 215 16.37 0.55 12.31
C MET A 215 17.67 -0.27 12.45
N TYR A 216 18.47 -0.35 11.38
CA TYR A 216 19.68 -1.15 11.37
C TYR A 216 20.94 -0.28 11.28
N HIS A 217 21.91 -0.55 12.15
CA HIS A 217 23.22 0.10 12.09
C HIS A 217 24.05 -0.41 10.90
N ASN A 218 23.93 -1.70 10.57
CA ASN A 218 24.62 -2.33 9.46
C ASN A 218 23.66 -3.23 8.66
N PRO A 219 22.80 -2.64 7.79
CA PRO A 219 21.76 -3.39 7.09
C PRO A 219 22.29 -4.44 6.11
N GLU A 220 23.55 -4.33 5.67
CA GLU A 220 24.18 -5.34 4.78
C GLU A 220 24.37 -6.71 5.45
N GLN A 221 24.38 -6.76 6.77
CA GLN A 221 24.49 -8.01 7.53
C GLN A 221 23.11 -8.60 7.92
N GLU A 222 22.04 -7.91 7.60
CA GLU A 222 20.70 -8.27 8.05
C GLU A 222 19.88 -8.92 6.95
N LYS A 223 18.86 -9.69 7.36
CA LYS A 223 17.90 -10.34 6.45
C LYS A 223 16.69 -9.43 6.29
N VAL A 224 16.84 -8.36 5.53
CA VAL A 224 15.78 -7.37 5.31
C VAL A 224 15.65 -7.02 3.84
N ILE A 225 14.41 -6.92 3.37
CA ILE A 225 14.05 -6.43 2.03
C ILE A 225 12.96 -5.38 2.19
N VAL A 226 13.14 -4.22 1.58
CA VAL A 226 12.14 -3.16 1.52
C VAL A 226 11.65 -3.00 0.08
N PHE A 227 10.34 -3.03 -0.10
CA PHE A 227 9.69 -2.80 -1.40
C PHE A 227 9.09 -1.41 -1.43
N ASN A 228 9.48 -0.61 -2.42
CA ASN A 228 9.00 0.76 -2.58
C ASN A 228 8.55 1.03 -4.02
N SER A 229 7.63 1.97 -4.19
CA SER A 229 7.17 2.39 -5.53
C SER A 229 6.43 3.71 -5.46
N LEU A 230 6.67 4.58 -6.44
CA LEU A 230 5.88 5.81 -6.63
C LEU A 230 4.53 5.58 -7.33
N THR A 231 4.17 4.34 -7.66
CA THR A 231 2.91 4.06 -8.38
C THR A 231 1.66 4.44 -7.59
N LYS A 232 1.68 4.32 -6.26
CA LYS A 232 0.59 4.84 -5.41
C LYS A 232 0.73 6.34 -5.21
N THR A 233 1.93 6.81 -4.93
CA THR A 233 2.26 8.23 -4.69
C THR A 233 1.78 9.13 -5.83
N LEU A 234 2.01 8.73 -7.08
CA LEU A 234 1.66 9.51 -8.26
C LEU A 234 0.36 9.05 -8.95
N ASN A 235 -0.37 8.12 -8.33
CA ASN A 235 -1.62 7.55 -8.85
C ASN A 235 -1.46 6.91 -10.24
N ILE A 236 -0.41 6.15 -10.45
CA ILE A 236 -0.08 5.47 -11.72
C ILE A 236 0.12 3.95 -11.58
N PRO A 237 -0.72 3.22 -10.79
CA PRO A 237 -0.49 1.79 -10.55
C PRO A 237 -0.58 0.94 -11.83
N GLY A 238 -1.21 1.45 -12.88
CA GLY A 238 -1.29 0.81 -14.20
C GLY A 238 0.04 0.81 -14.96
N LEU A 239 0.99 1.70 -14.63
CA LEU A 239 2.29 1.79 -15.30
C LEU A 239 3.33 0.80 -14.75
N ILE A 240 3.00 0.11 -13.69
CA ILE A 240 3.73 -1.03 -13.13
C ILE A 240 5.26 -0.87 -13.08
N PHE A 241 5.77 -0.27 -12.01
CA PHE A 241 7.19 -0.27 -11.64
C PHE A 241 7.34 -0.24 -10.12
N SER A 242 8.41 -0.82 -9.64
CA SER A 242 8.78 -0.81 -8.21
C SER A 242 10.26 -1.05 -8.02
N SER A 243 10.74 -0.72 -6.83
CA SER A 243 12.12 -0.96 -6.40
C SER A 243 12.14 -1.98 -5.29
N VAL A 244 13.10 -2.88 -5.34
CA VAL A 244 13.47 -3.79 -4.26
C VAL A 244 14.77 -3.27 -3.67
N ILE A 245 14.73 -2.84 -2.42
CA ILE A 245 15.93 -2.35 -1.71
C ILE A 245 16.45 -3.47 -0.82
N LEU A 246 17.58 -4.04 -1.20
CA LEU A 246 18.15 -5.24 -0.59
C LEU A 246 19.62 -5.05 -0.29
N PRO A 247 19.97 -4.63 0.95
CA PRO A 247 21.34 -4.34 1.34
C PRO A 247 22.29 -5.54 1.32
N ASN A 248 21.82 -6.70 1.79
CA ASN A 248 22.65 -7.90 1.89
C ASN A 248 23.10 -8.40 0.51
N PRO A 249 24.42 -8.46 0.23
CA PRO A 249 24.93 -8.74 -1.12
C PRO A 249 24.66 -10.16 -1.62
N GLU A 250 24.63 -11.15 -0.71
CA GLU A 250 24.34 -12.55 -1.09
C GLU A 250 22.86 -12.70 -1.45
N MET A 251 21.98 -12.15 -0.64
CA MET A 251 20.55 -12.16 -0.91
C MET A 251 20.22 -11.36 -2.17
N ARG A 252 20.88 -10.22 -2.38
CA ARG A 252 20.68 -9.40 -3.58
C ARG A 252 21.01 -10.17 -4.85
N ARG A 253 22.14 -10.88 -4.90
CA ARG A 253 22.50 -11.75 -6.02
C ARG A 253 21.45 -12.82 -6.29
N ALA A 254 20.96 -13.49 -5.25
CA ALA A 254 19.93 -14.53 -5.40
C ALA A 254 18.61 -13.93 -5.93
N MET A 255 18.26 -12.71 -5.52
CA MET A 255 17.08 -12.00 -6.02
C MET A 255 17.25 -11.56 -7.47
N GLU A 256 18.44 -11.07 -7.86
CA GLU A 256 18.77 -10.74 -9.26
C GLU A 256 18.62 -11.94 -10.17
N GLU A 257 19.19 -13.09 -9.77
CA GLU A 257 19.05 -14.34 -10.52
C GLU A 257 17.59 -14.79 -10.68
N THR A 258 16.76 -14.53 -9.68
CA THR A 258 15.32 -14.82 -9.75
C THR A 258 14.59 -13.85 -10.68
N ILE A 259 14.89 -12.55 -10.62
CA ILE A 259 14.33 -11.55 -11.53
C ILE A 259 14.66 -11.90 -12.98
N ASP A 260 15.92 -12.27 -13.26
CA ASP A 260 16.37 -12.67 -14.58
C ASP A 260 15.69 -13.96 -15.07
N ARG A 261 15.59 -14.96 -14.19
CA ARG A 261 14.89 -16.24 -14.49
C ARG A 261 13.44 -16.04 -14.88
N TRP A 262 12.77 -15.04 -14.30
CA TRP A 262 11.39 -14.70 -14.61
C TRP A 262 11.26 -13.75 -15.80
N GLY A 263 12.38 -13.24 -16.35
CA GLY A 263 12.38 -12.29 -17.46
C GLY A 263 11.78 -10.93 -17.13
N LEU A 264 11.93 -10.45 -15.88
CA LEU A 264 11.26 -9.26 -15.37
C LEU A 264 12.20 -8.05 -15.21
N HIS A 265 13.36 -8.08 -15.85
CA HIS A 265 14.38 -7.03 -15.74
C HIS A 265 14.07 -5.77 -16.56
N ASN A 266 13.15 -5.84 -17.53
CA ASN A 266 12.81 -4.68 -18.37
C ASN A 266 11.53 -3.96 -17.88
N PRO A 267 11.55 -2.62 -17.81
CA PRO A 267 10.33 -1.85 -17.58
C PRO A 267 9.46 -1.82 -18.83
N ASN A 268 8.15 -1.60 -18.66
CA ASN A 268 7.33 -1.23 -19.82
C ASN A 268 7.74 0.15 -20.34
N VAL A 269 7.46 0.42 -21.61
CA VAL A 269 7.92 1.61 -22.32
C VAL A 269 7.53 2.92 -21.63
N PHE A 270 6.30 3.04 -21.14
CA PHE A 270 5.86 4.26 -20.46
C PHE A 270 6.49 4.38 -19.07
N ALA A 271 6.65 3.26 -18.34
CA ALA A 271 7.36 3.30 -17.07
C ALA A 271 8.81 3.79 -17.25
N ALA A 272 9.54 3.30 -18.25
CA ALA A 272 10.90 3.74 -18.52
C ALA A 272 11.00 5.27 -18.70
N ASP A 273 10.09 5.85 -19.51
CA ASP A 273 10.11 7.29 -19.81
C ASP A 273 9.73 8.18 -18.63
N ILE A 274 8.85 7.70 -17.73
CA ILE A 274 8.39 8.51 -16.61
C ILE A 274 9.27 8.45 -15.38
N LEU A 275 10.17 7.47 -15.24
CA LEU A 275 10.97 7.30 -14.02
C LEU A 275 11.75 8.56 -13.63
N LYS A 276 12.45 9.20 -14.57
CA LYS A 276 13.20 10.43 -14.27
C LYS A 276 12.30 11.57 -13.80
N PRO A 277 11.25 12.00 -14.55
CA PRO A 277 10.38 13.07 -14.08
C PRO A 277 9.59 12.69 -12.81
N ALA A 278 9.19 11.43 -12.64
CA ALA A 278 8.49 10.96 -11.45
C ALA A 278 9.29 11.23 -10.17
N TYR A 279 10.55 10.83 -10.14
CA TYR A 279 11.40 10.99 -8.97
C TYR A 279 11.95 12.42 -8.78
N ARG A 280 12.18 13.18 -9.86
CA ARG A 280 12.87 14.48 -9.77
C ARG A 280 11.94 15.69 -9.74
N GLU A 281 10.78 15.60 -10.37
CA GLU A 281 9.97 16.78 -10.66
C GLU A 281 8.60 16.78 -9.94
N CYS A 282 8.20 15.65 -9.31
CA CYS A 282 6.85 15.51 -8.79
C CYS A 282 6.69 15.78 -7.27
N GLY A 283 7.78 16.10 -6.54
CA GLY A 283 7.74 16.26 -5.07
C GLY A 283 6.72 17.30 -4.61
N GLU A 284 6.67 18.48 -5.23
CA GLU A 284 5.70 19.55 -4.90
C GLU A 284 4.25 19.10 -5.14
N TRP A 285 4.00 18.35 -6.23
CA TRP A 285 2.67 17.81 -6.50
C TRP A 285 2.26 16.81 -5.40
N VAL A 286 3.18 15.95 -4.97
CA VAL A 286 2.94 14.98 -3.88
C VAL A 286 2.54 15.72 -2.59
N ASP A 287 3.24 16.81 -2.24
CA ASP A 287 2.93 17.55 -1.01
C ASP A 287 1.57 18.24 -1.08
N ARG A 288 1.19 18.80 -2.23
CA ARG A 288 -0.14 19.41 -2.45
C ARG A 288 -1.25 18.34 -2.43
N MET A 289 -1.04 17.22 -3.11
CA MET A 289 -1.98 16.09 -3.12
C MET A 289 -2.21 15.57 -1.69
N ARG A 290 -1.13 15.37 -0.92
CA ARG A 290 -1.22 14.94 0.48
C ARG A 290 -2.06 15.89 1.33
N ALA A 291 -1.85 17.18 1.20
CA ALA A 291 -2.61 18.20 1.95
C ALA A 291 -4.12 18.09 1.65
N GLN A 292 -4.50 17.96 0.38
CA GLN A 292 -5.91 17.82 -0.03
C GLN A 292 -6.53 16.50 0.47
N VAL A 293 -5.83 15.40 0.36
CA VAL A 293 -6.31 14.08 0.83
C VAL A 293 -6.47 14.07 2.36
N TYR A 294 -5.56 14.72 3.07
CA TYR A 294 -5.67 14.83 4.53
C TYR A 294 -6.90 15.66 4.97
N GLU A 295 -7.22 16.77 4.27
CA GLU A 295 -8.47 17.50 4.50
C GLU A 295 -9.72 16.63 4.28
N ASN A 296 -9.72 15.81 3.22
CA ASN A 296 -10.79 14.84 2.96
C ASN A 296 -10.98 13.86 4.12
N ILE A 297 -9.87 13.34 4.66
CA ILE A 297 -9.89 12.39 5.79
C ILE A 297 -10.46 13.06 7.05
N LYS A 298 -10.04 14.30 7.36
CA LYS A 298 -10.57 15.05 8.51
C LYS A 298 -12.06 15.30 8.35
N THR A 299 -12.46 15.81 7.19
CA THR A 299 -13.88 16.05 6.87
C THR A 299 -14.72 14.79 7.07
N ALA A 300 -14.24 13.66 6.57
CA ALA A 300 -14.93 12.38 6.70
C ALA A 300 -15.01 11.93 8.18
N GLN A 301 -13.93 12.03 8.92
CA GLN A 301 -13.89 11.64 10.33
C GLN A 301 -14.80 12.52 11.20
N GLU A 302 -14.78 13.86 11.01
CA GLU A 302 -15.64 14.81 11.73
C GLU A 302 -17.12 14.56 11.42
N PHE A 303 -17.46 14.34 10.14
CA PHE A 303 -18.83 14.03 9.73
C PHE A 303 -19.31 12.72 10.36
N ILE A 304 -18.55 11.64 10.24
CA ILE A 304 -18.95 10.34 10.76
C ILE A 304 -19.12 10.40 12.29
N ASN A 305 -18.21 11.02 13.01
CA ASN A 305 -18.30 11.12 14.46
C ASN A 305 -19.51 11.95 14.93
N ARG A 306 -19.92 12.95 14.17
CA ARG A 306 -21.06 13.81 14.49
C ARG A 306 -22.39 13.16 14.11
N GLU A 307 -22.50 12.68 12.85
CA GLU A 307 -23.76 12.21 12.27
C GLU A 307 -24.03 10.71 12.45
N LEU A 308 -22.95 9.93 12.58
CA LEU A 308 -22.99 8.46 12.63
C LEU A 308 -22.21 7.91 13.83
N PRO A 309 -22.51 8.35 15.08
CA PRO A 309 -21.69 8.06 16.26
C PRO A 309 -21.62 6.57 16.66
N TRP A 310 -22.39 5.71 16.00
CA TRP A 310 -22.33 4.24 16.14
C TRP A 310 -21.29 3.58 15.22
N LEU A 311 -20.66 4.35 14.32
CA LEU A 311 -19.50 3.91 13.56
C LEU A 311 -18.22 4.38 14.26
N ASP A 312 -17.16 3.58 14.17
CA ASP A 312 -15.84 3.93 14.68
C ASP A 312 -14.99 4.49 13.54
N ALA A 313 -14.80 5.80 13.48
CA ALA A 313 -13.98 6.47 12.49
C ALA A 313 -12.82 7.20 13.17
N TYR A 314 -11.60 6.76 12.89
CA TYR A 314 -10.37 7.39 13.36
C TYR A 314 -9.63 8.03 12.18
N VAL A 315 -8.95 9.15 12.42
CA VAL A 315 -7.96 9.66 11.46
C VAL A 315 -6.81 8.64 11.42
N PRO A 316 -6.52 8.03 10.27
CA PRO A 316 -5.38 7.12 10.18
C PRO A 316 -4.07 7.90 10.36
N ASP A 317 -3.01 7.24 10.82
CA ASP A 317 -1.67 7.85 10.90
C ASP A 317 -1.10 8.12 9.49
N GLY A 318 -1.51 7.29 8.52
CA GLY A 318 -1.11 7.36 7.11
C GLY A 318 -2.10 6.65 6.19
N THR A 319 -1.78 6.58 4.91
CA THR A 319 -2.61 6.12 3.79
C THR A 319 -3.81 7.01 3.50
N TYR A 320 -4.35 6.96 2.29
CA TYR A 320 -5.59 7.65 1.92
C TYR A 320 -6.84 6.77 2.11
N LEU A 321 -6.70 5.72 2.92
CA LEU A 321 -7.71 4.70 3.14
C LEU A 321 -8.20 4.79 4.59
N MET A 322 -9.48 5.07 4.77
CA MET A 322 -10.09 5.07 6.10
C MET A 322 -10.66 3.69 6.43
N TRP A 323 -10.36 3.21 7.63
CA TRP A 323 -10.85 1.96 8.17
C TRP A 323 -11.95 2.23 9.18
N ILE A 324 -13.19 1.90 8.81
CA ILE A 324 -14.41 2.28 9.56
C ILE A 324 -14.98 1.04 10.25
N GLY A 325 -15.07 1.10 11.57
CA GLY A 325 -15.68 0.06 12.37
C GLY A 325 -17.20 0.20 12.47
N TYR A 326 -17.92 -0.90 12.33
CA TYR A 326 -19.38 -0.94 12.51
C TYR A 326 -19.83 -1.93 13.60
N GLY A 327 -18.90 -2.45 14.41
CA GLY A 327 -19.20 -3.44 15.44
C GLY A 327 -20.27 -3.00 16.43
N ARG A 328 -20.37 -1.69 16.73
CA ARG A 328 -21.39 -1.13 17.62
C ARG A 328 -22.81 -1.17 17.05
N THR A 329 -22.96 -1.36 15.76
CA THR A 329 -24.30 -1.46 15.12
C THR A 329 -24.98 -2.81 15.36
N GLY A 330 -24.24 -3.84 15.73
CA GLY A 330 -24.74 -5.20 15.86
C GLY A 330 -25.06 -5.91 14.53
N LEU A 331 -24.83 -5.25 13.38
CA LEU A 331 -25.08 -5.83 12.06
C LEU A 331 -24.04 -6.89 11.70
N SER A 332 -24.51 -7.94 11.01
CA SER A 332 -23.60 -8.87 10.35
C SER A 332 -22.90 -8.19 9.17
N GLU A 333 -21.81 -8.77 8.68
CA GLU A 333 -21.11 -8.22 7.50
C GLU A 333 -22.01 -8.23 6.25
N GLU A 334 -22.81 -9.25 6.09
CA GLU A 334 -23.78 -9.37 5.00
C GLU A 334 -24.84 -8.26 5.06
N ASP A 335 -25.42 -8.00 6.26
CA ASP A 335 -26.41 -6.95 6.44
C ASP A 335 -25.79 -5.56 6.25
N MET A 336 -24.56 -5.34 6.76
CA MET A 336 -23.85 -4.08 6.54
C MET A 336 -23.54 -3.86 5.06
N ARG A 337 -23.07 -4.87 4.35
CA ARG A 337 -22.81 -4.81 2.91
C ARG A 337 -24.11 -4.45 2.15
N ARG A 338 -25.19 -5.17 2.44
CA ARG A 338 -26.50 -4.90 1.82
C ARG A 338 -26.99 -3.47 2.10
N LEU A 339 -26.81 -3.01 3.33
CA LEU A 339 -27.20 -1.66 3.74
C LEU A 339 -26.41 -0.59 2.93
N LEU A 340 -25.11 -0.76 2.81
CA LEU A 340 -24.24 0.16 2.05
C LEU A 340 -24.55 0.13 0.55
N GLU A 341 -24.74 -1.06 -0.03
CA GLU A 341 -25.01 -1.23 -1.45
C GLU A 341 -26.44 -0.81 -1.84
N GLU A 342 -27.47 -1.30 -1.16
CA GLU A 342 -28.86 -1.12 -1.58
C GLU A 342 -29.45 0.25 -1.16
N LYS A 343 -29.14 0.73 0.04
CA LYS A 343 -29.61 2.04 0.51
C LYS A 343 -28.63 3.17 0.21
N GLY A 344 -27.35 2.93 0.50
CA GLY A 344 -26.30 3.94 0.34
C GLY A 344 -25.81 4.07 -1.10
N HIS A 345 -26.02 3.07 -1.95
CA HIS A 345 -25.38 2.94 -3.26
C HIS A 345 -23.86 3.15 -3.17
N LEU A 346 -23.25 2.62 -2.11
CA LEU A 346 -21.82 2.67 -1.83
C LEU A 346 -21.19 1.30 -2.01
N ILE A 347 -20.07 1.25 -2.71
CA ILE A 347 -19.28 0.02 -2.90
C ILE A 347 -17.90 0.19 -2.22
N PRO A 348 -17.85 -0.04 -0.90
CA PRO A 348 -16.57 -0.08 -0.16
C PRO A 348 -15.89 -1.43 -0.32
N LEU A 349 -14.75 -1.65 0.35
CA LEU A 349 -14.24 -2.99 0.60
C LEU A 349 -14.57 -3.44 2.02
N MET A 350 -15.30 -4.54 2.13
CA MET A 350 -15.67 -5.12 3.41
C MET A 350 -14.46 -5.75 4.12
N GLY A 351 -14.54 -5.81 5.45
CA GLY A 351 -13.40 -6.13 6.27
C GLY A 351 -12.85 -7.54 6.11
N THR A 352 -13.70 -8.54 5.86
CA THR A 352 -13.23 -9.93 5.64
C THR A 352 -12.45 -10.11 4.34
N HIS A 353 -12.50 -9.14 3.41
CA HIS A 353 -11.57 -9.07 2.28
C HIS A 353 -10.10 -9.01 2.74
N PHE A 354 -9.85 -8.54 3.95
CA PHE A 354 -8.54 -8.40 4.58
C PHE A 354 -8.25 -9.49 5.63
N LYS A 355 -8.83 -10.67 5.47
CA LYS A 355 -8.87 -11.81 6.40
C LYS A 355 -9.90 -11.60 7.54
N GLU A 356 -10.10 -12.66 8.33
CA GLU A 356 -11.12 -12.68 9.39
C GLU A 356 -10.95 -11.56 10.44
N ALA A 357 -9.72 -11.18 10.73
CA ALA A 357 -9.40 -10.07 11.64
C ALA A 357 -9.96 -8.70 11.18
N GLY A 358 -10.41 -8.60 9.94
CA GLY A 358 -11.09 -7.41 9.42
C GLY A 358 -12.59 -7.40 9.63
N ARG A 359 -13.21 -8.47 10.14
CA ARG A 359 -14.65 -8.54 10.39
C ARG A 359 -15.11 -7.41 11.32
N GLY A 360 -16.24 -6.82 11.01
CA GLY A 360 -16.76 -5.67 11.76
C GLY A 360 -16.25 -4.31 11.25
N TRP A 361 -15.52 -4.30 10.12
CA TRP A 361 -14.94 -3.10 9.50
C TRP A 361 -15.24 -3.05 8.01
N PHE A 362 -15.13 -1.85 7.43
CA PHE A 362 -15.06 -1.64 5.98
C PHE A 362 -14.07 -0.51 5.66
N ARG A 363 -13.55 -0.51 4.44
CA ARG A 363 -12.56 0.47 4.00
C ARG A 363 -13.14 1.45 2.99
N LEU A 364 -12.94 2.75 3.24
CA LEU A 364 -13.25 3.84 2.33
C LEU A 364 -11.98 4.48 1.78
N ASN A 365 -11.99 4.84 0.50
CA ASN A 365 -10.92 5.57 -0.17
C ASN A 365 -11.23 7.07 -0.19
N MET A 366 -10.36 7.87 0.44
CA MET A 366 -10.48 9.34 0.50
C MET A 366 -9.61 10.05 -0.54
N GLY A 367 -8.93 9.32 -1.41
CA GLY A 367 -8.10 9.84 -2.51
C GLY A 367 -8.95 10.32 -3.69
N THR A 368 -9.90 11.22 -3.46
CA THR A 368 -10.81 11.75 -4.45
C THR A 368 -11.07 13.24 -4.20
N SER A 369 -11.96 13.91 -4.95
CA SER A 369 -12.31 15.31 -4.70
C SER A 369 -13.13 15.47 -3.42
N GLY A 370 -13.06 16.65 -2.78
CA GLY A 370 -13.89 16.96 -1.61
C GLY A 370 -15.40 16.87 -1.91
N GLU A 371 -15.82 17.21 -3.14
CA GLU A 371 -17.22 17.02 -3.58
C GLU A 371 -17.59 15.53 -3.56
N GLN A 372 -16.72 14.66 -4.07
CA GLN A 372 -16.97 13.22 -4.07
C GLN A 372 -16.95 12.64 -2.65
N VAL A 373 -16.10 13.14 -1.77
CA VAL A 373 -16.11 12.77 -0.34
C VAL A 373 -17.46 13.13 0.29
N ASN A 374 -17.97 14.35 0.07
CA ASN A 374 -19.27 14.76 0.59
C ASN A 374 -20.40 13.84 0.09
N LYS A 375 -20.41 13.50 -1.20
CA LYS A 375 -21.38 12.54 -1.76
C LYS A 375 -21.28 11.16 -1.09
N ILE A 376 -20.08 10.66 -0.84
CA ILE A 376 -19.87 9.39 -0.11
C ILE A 376 -20.46 9.49 1.30
N LEU A 377 -20.22 10.59 2.01
CA LEU A 377 -20.69 10.80 3.38
C LEU A 377 -22.21 10.95 3.46
N GLU A 378 -22.83 11.72 2.54
CA GLU A 378 -24.28 11.83 2.41
C GLU A 378 -24.93 10.46 2.16
N ARG A 379 -24.38 9.67 1.25
CA ARG A 379 -24.85 8.31 0.96
C ARG A 379 -24.68 7.38 2.16
N LEU A 380 -23.57 7.51 2.89
CA LEU A 380 -23.35 6.75 4.12
C LEU A 380 -24.40 7.10 5.19
N ALA A 381 -24.77 8.39 5.32
CA ALA A 381 -25.82 8.80 6.25
C ALA A 381 -27.21 8.27 5.85
N LEU A 382 -27.53 8.25 4.56
CA LEU A 382 -28.80 7.70 4.05
C LEU A 382 -29.01 6.22 4.41
N CYS A 383 -27.96 5.47 4.67
CA CYS A 383 -28.07 4.09 5.14
C CYS A 383 -28.89 3.97 6.43
N TRP A 384 -28.96 5.00 7.26
CA TRP A 384 -29.54 4.97 8.60
C TRP A 384 -30.86 5.75 8.72
N THR A 385 -31.33 6.34 7.63
CA THR A 385 -32.64 6.99 7.54
C THR A 385 -33.68 6.04 6.94
#